data_646bca7227823ad98cb9b62eb183ebf3
#
_entry.id   646bca7227823ad98cb9b62eb183ebf3
#
_cell.length_a   1.000
_cell.length_b   1.000
_cell.length_c   1.000
_cell.angle_alpha   90.00
_cell.angle_beta   90.00
_cell.angle_gamma   90.00
#
_symmetry.space_group_name_H-M   'P 1'
#
loop_
_entity.id
_entity.type
_entity.pdbx_description
1 polymer ?
#
loop_
_entity_poly.entity_id
_entity_poly.type
_entity_poly.pdbx_seq_one_letter_code
_entity_poly.pdbx_strand_id
1 'polypeptide(L)'
;MATVITNDRTQIMSNALRRKTRSAPQRRLILAALLLSIVASGCADGLTSPSDTAVVTFGVAGEAFRVQLVGERQIEAARAAQGGGSARIPNGRIVPGAGVNSGWSWHLEDVEFVQVAIELCDGRPSDVERQGTQFGGGRFCPWGARVLAIGD
;
A
#
# COMPACT_ATOMS: atom_id res chain seq x y z
N MET A 1 40.50 10.00 -34.20
CA MET A 1 41.12 9.56 -32.91
C MET A 1 40.10 8.66 -32.24
N ALA A 2 40.34 7.38 -32.26
CA ALA A 2 39.50 6.35 -31.71
C ALA A 2 40.12 5.89 -30.40
N THR A 3 39.34 5.97 -29.31
CA THR A 3 39.78 5.43 -28.01
C THR A 3 39.00 4.14 -27.75
N VAL A 4 39.75 3.07 -27.77
CA VAL A 4 39.33 1.70 -27.46
C VAL A 4 39.20 1.56 -25.95
N ILE A 5 38.03 1.12 -25.48
CA ILE A 5 37.80 0.70 -24.08
C ILE A 5 37.91 -0.81 -24.05
N THR A 6 38.97 -1.28 -23.42
CA THR A 6 39.27 -2.68 -23.16
C THR A 6 38.39 -3.24 -22.04
N ASN A 7 37.83 -4.38 -22.35
CA ASN A 7 37.04 -5.26 -21.53
C ASN A 7 37.95 -6.03 -20.55
N ASP A 8 37.76 -5.87 -19.25
CA ASP A 8 38.42 -6.74 -18.28
C ASP A 8 37.43 -7.75 -17.70
N ARG A 9 37.38 -8.87 -18.37
CA ARG A 9 36.83 -10.13 -17.87
C ARG A 9 38.03 -10.94 -17.41
N THR A 10 38.19 -11.15 -16.13
CA THR A 10 38.84 -12.37 -15.58
C THR A 10 39.14 -12.15 -14.10
N GLN A 11 38.33 -12.57 -13.22
CA GLN A 11 38.65 -13.01 -11.86
C GLN A 11 37.49 -13.83 -11.29
N ILE A 12 37.19 -14.95 -11.92
CA ILE A 12 36.48 -16.04 -11.26
C ILE A 12 37.44 -17.21 -11.32
N MET A 13 37.78 -17.70 -10.21
CA MET A 13 38.17 -19.09 -9.87
C MET A 13 39.25 -19.08 -8.79
N SER A 14 38.89 -19.65 -7.74
CA SER A 14 39.73 -20.45 -6.85
C SER A 14 39.42 -20.17 -5.38
N ASN A 15 38.57 -20.95 -4.78
CA ASN A 15 38.81 -21.52 -3.47
C ASN A 15 37.80 -22.61 -3.16
N ALA A 16 38.04 -23.74 -3.82
CA ALA A 16 37.51 -25.01 -3.39
C ALA A 16 38.56 -25.71 -2.53
N LEU A 17 38.06 -26.49 -1.59
CA LEU A 17 38.79 -27.52 -0.84
C LEU A 17 39.57 -27.12 0.43
N ARG A 18 38.90 -27.23 1.56
CA ARG A 18 39.46 -27.99 2.69
C ARG A 18 38.42 -28.78 3.43
N ARG A 19 38.38 -30.05 3.10
CA ARG A 19 37.79 -31.07 3.94
C ARG A 19 38.63 -31.22 5.23
N LYS A 20 38.00 -31.39 6.33
CA LYS A 20 38.56 -32.16 7.44
C LYS A 20 37.45 -32.87 8.20
N THR A 21 37.39 -34.15 7.94
CA THR A 21 36.72 -35.21 8.69
C THR A 21 37.36 -35.40 10.07
N ARG A 22 36.57 -35.67 11.09
CA ARG A 22 36.86 -36.56 12.24
C ARG A 22 35.62 -36.59 13.11
N SER A 23 34.97 -37.70 13.08
CA SER A 23 34.93 -38.92 13.91
C SER A 23 33.94 -38.84 15.04
N ALA A 24 32.92 -39.74 14.95
CA ALA A 24 32.02 -40.18 16.00
C ALA A 24 32.80 -41.02 17.07
N PRO A 25 32.19 -41.60 18.10
CA PRO A 25 30.82 -41.60 18.58
C PRO A 25 30.76 -41.46 20.12
N GLN A 26 29.65 -40.99 20.66
CA GLN A 26 29.33 -41.36 22.04
C GLN A 26 27.83 -41.56 22.22
N ARG A 27 27.48 -42.83 22.26
CA ARG A 27 26.21 -43.32 22.83
C ARG A 27 26.12 -42.89 24.27
N ARG A 28 25.06 -42.26 24.68
CA ARG A 28 24.42 -42.45 25.99
C ARG A 28 22.93 -42.13 25.86
N LEU A 29 22.15 -43.16 26.07
CA LEU A 29 20.74 -43.13 26.36
C LEU A 29 20.46 -42.16 27.50
N ILE A 30 19.49 -41.29 27.33
CA ILE A 30 18.64 -40.80 28.42
C ILE A 30 17.22 -40.78 27.88
N LEU A 31 16.39 -41.56 28.57
CA LEU A 31 14.95 -41.66 28.38
C LEU A 31 14.24 -40.38 28.79
N ALA A 32 13.11 -40.18 28.13
CA ALA A 32 11.86 -39.63 28.61
C ALA A 32 11.86 -38.16 29.09
N ALA A 33 11.25 -37.34 28.24
CA ALA A 33 10.18 -36.43 28.66
C ALA A 33 9.37 -36.04 27.42
N LEU A 34 8.26 -36.73 27.24
CA LEU A 34 7.20 -36.40 26.30
C LEU A 34 6.48 -35.16 26.83
N LEU A 35 6.94 -33.99 26.51
CA LEU A 35 6.16 -32.76 26.67
C LEU A 35 5.51 -32.41 25.34
N LEU A 36 4.25 -32.80 25.27
CA LEU A 36 3.30 -32.46 24.22
C LEU A 36 3.10 -30.95 24.21
N SER A 37 3.98 -30.22 23.52
CA SER A 37 3.77 -28.81 23.22
C SER A 37 2.72 -28.72 22.12
N ILE A 38 1.48 -28.55 22.52
CA ILE A 38 0.39 -28.13 21.63
C ILE A 38 0.75 -26.71 21.20
N VAL A 39 1.39 -26.59 20.05
CA VAL A 39 1.48 -25.32 19.32
C VAL A 39 0.08 -25.05 18.83
N ALA A 40 -0.69 -24.29 19.60
CA ALA A 40 -1.89 -23.64 19.10
C ALA A 40 -1.42 -22.65 18.03
N SER A 41 -1.38 -23.12 16.78
CA SER A 41 -1.33 -22.24 15.61
C SER A 41 -2.66 -21.49 15.56
N GLY A 42 -2.77 -20.43 16.38
CA GLY A 42 -3.82 -19.46 16.22
C GLY A 42 -3.63 -18.84 14.86
N CYS A 43 -4.51 -19.16 13.90
CA CYS A 43 -4.78 -18.29 12.78
C CYS A 43 -5.16 -16.95 13.39
N ALA A 44 -4.25 -16.01 13.38
CA ALA A 44 -4.60 -14.61 13.56
C ALA A 44 -5.36 -14.24 12.28
N ASP A 45 -6.66 -14.52 12.25
CA ASP A 45 -7.55 -13.79 11.37
C ASP A 45 -7.28 -12.33 11.66
N GLY A 46 -6.75 -11.65 10.64
CA GLY A 46 -6.42 -10.24 10.74
C GLY A 46 -7.69 -9.44 11.03
N LEU A 47 -8.07 -9.41 12.30
CA LEU A 47 -9.04 -8.45 12.79
C LEU A 47 -8.38 -7.09 12.58
N THR A 48 -8.78 -6.38 11.52
CA THR A 48 -8.40 -5.00 11.28
C THR A 48 -8.72 -4.23 12.57
N SER A 49 -7.68 -3.78 13.23
CA SER A 49 -7.84 -3.00 14.48
C SER A 49 -8.62 -1.72 14.14
N PRO A 50 -9.48 -1.19 15.01
CA PRO A 50 -10.19 0.06 14.76
C PRO A 50 -9.29 1.24 14.41
N SER A 51 -8.01 1.16 14.77
CA SER A 51 -6.97 2.14 14.44
C SER A 51 -6.49 2.09 12.99
N ASP A 52 -6.91 1.10 12.20
CA ASP A 52 -6.49 0.94 10.80
C ASP A 52 -7.41 1.65 9.82
N THR A 53 -8.27 2.54 10.28
CA THR A 53 -9.14 3.37 9.43
C THR A 53 -8.97 4.84 9.74
N ALA A 54 -9.03 5.68 8.72
CA ALA A 54 -9.04 7.14 8.86
C ALA A 54 -9.94 7.76 7.81
N VAL A 55 -10.59 8.89 8.16
CA VAL A 55 -11.34 9.70 7.21
C VAL A 55 -10.47 10.86 6.75
N VAL A 56 -10.12 10.87 5.48
CA VAL A 56 -9.29 11.93 4.89
C VAL A 56 -10.14 12.88 4.08
N THR A 57 -9.99 14.19 4.33
CA THR A 57 -10.60 15.24 3.54
C THR A 57 -9.61 15.70 2.48
N PHE A 58 -10.02 15.62 1.24
CA PHE A 58 -9.30 16.16 0.09
C PHE A 58 -9.95 17.43 -0.43
N GLY A 59 -9.13 18.34 -0.94
CA GLY A 59 -9.58 19.51 -1.67
C GLY A 59 -9.07 19.48 -3.11
N VAL A 60 -9.94 19.81 -4.06
CA VAL A 60 -9.60 19.95 -5.47
C VAL A 60 -10.47 21.03 -6.12
N ALA A 61 -9.85 21.94 -6.85
CA ALA A 61 -10.53 23.03 -7.59
C ALA A 61 -11.57 23.82 -6.76
N GLY A 62 -11.28 24.03 -5.45
CA GLY A 62 -12.16 24.77 -4.55
C GLY A 62 -13.29 23.96 -3.91
N GLU A 63 -13.42 22.69 -4.23
CA GLU A 63 -14.38 21.75 -3.66
C GLU A 63 -13.68 20.76 -2.72
N ALA A 64 -14.41 20.19 -1.75
CA ALA A 64 -13.86 19.21 -0.84
C ALA A 64 -14.69 17.91 -0.88
N PHE A 65 -14.01 16.77 -0.70
CA PHE A 65 -14.63 15.47 -0.55
C PHE A 65 -13.90 14.63 0.50
N ARG A 66 -14.59 13.66 1.06
CA ARG A 66 -14.06 12.79 2.11
C ARG A 66 -13.94 11.35 1.62
N VAL A 67 -12.90 10.70 2.09
CA VAL A 67 -12.60 9.30 1.76
C VAL A 67 -12.27 8.55 3.02
N GLN A 68 -12.84 7.36 3.19
CA GLN A 68 -12.40 6.43 4.22
C GLN A 68 -11.21 5.63 3.68
N LEU A 69 -10.08 5.73 4.35
CA LEU A 69 -8.91 4.90 4.09
C LEU A 69 -8.88 3.72 5.07
N VAL A 70 -8.48 2.58 4.58
CA VAL A 70 -8.33 1.34 5.37
C VAL A 70 -6.90 0.83 5.23
N GLY A 71 -6.28 0.56 6.37
CA GLY A 71 -4.91 0.05 6.46
C GLY A 71 -3.85 1.14 6.59
N GLU A 72 -2.90 0.89 7.47
CA GLU A 72 -1.84 1.82 7.87
C GLU A 72 -1.10 2.42 6.66
N ARG A 73 -0.77 1.60 5.66
CA ARG A 73 -0.05 2.06 4.46
C ARG A 73 -0.78 3.19 3.70
N GLN A 74 -2.12 3.11 3.60
CA GLN A 74 -2.91 4.15 2.94
C GLN A 74 -2.96 5.42 3.78
N ILE A 75 -3.08 5.27 5.09
CA ILE A 75 -3.11 6.38 6.04
C ILE A 75 -1.75 7.10 6.06
N GLU A 76 -0.65 6.37 6.07
CA GLU A 76 0.69 6.96 5.98
C GLU A 76 0.93 7.67 4.65
N ALA A 77 0.44 7.11 3.55
CA ALA A 77 0.53 7.77 2.25
C ALA A 77 -0.23 9.11 2.25
N ALA A 78 -1.38 9.18 2.92
CA ALA A 78 -2.12 10.43 3.09
C ALA A 78 -1.37 11.44 3.97
N ARG A 79 -0.77 10.98 5.08
CA ARG A 79 0.07 11.82 5.95
C ARG A 79 1.29 12.39 5.21
N ALA A 80 1.96 11.56 4.43
CA ALA A 80 3.09 11.98 3.59
C ALA A 80 2.66 13.03 2.56
N ALA A 81 1.51 12.85 1.92
CA ALA A 81 0.95 13.80 0.95
C ALA A 81 0.57 15.13 1.62
N GLN A 82 0.03 15.12 2.84
CA GLN A 82 -0.28 16.32 3.63
C GLN A 82 0.98 17.10 3.98
N GLY A 83 2.08 16.42 4.29
CA GLY A 83 3.39 17.01 4.60
C GLY A 83 4.15 17.56 3.39
N GLY A 84 3.56 17.59 2.19
CA GLY A 84 4.23 18.05 0.97
C GLY A 84 5.15 17.01 0.32
N GLY A 85 5.01 15.74 0.68
CA GLY A 85 5.66 14.60 0.01
C GLY A 85 5.16 14.42 -1.43
N SER A 86 5.64 13.38 -2.11
CA SER A 86 5.26 13.10 -3.50
C SER A 86 3.75 13.19 -3.69
N ALA A 87 3.34 14.07 -4.60
CA ALA A 87 1.94 14.18 -4.98
C ALA A 87 1.45 12.81 -5.46
N ARG A 88 0.55 12.21 -4.69
CA ARG A 88 -0.12 10.97 -5.05
C ARG A 88 -1.58 11.27 -5.23
N ILE A 89 -2.13 10.77 -6.30
CA ILE A 89 -3.51 10.99 -6.71
C ILE A 89 -4.36 9.94 -6.01
N PRO A 90 -5.39 10.32 -5.22
CA PRO A 90 -6.36 9.37 -4.73
C PRO A 90 -7.18 8.84 -5.91
N ASN A 91 -7.21 7.54 -6.11
CA ASN A 91 -7.92 6.87 -7.19
C ASN A 91 -8.86 5.83 -6.59
N GLY A 92 -10.17 6.05 -6.68
CA GLY A 92 -11.18 5.18 -6.10
C GLY A 92 -12.34 4.89 -7.03
N ARG A 93 -13.09 3.83 -6.73
CA ARG A 93 -14.33 3.47 -7.40
C ARG A 93 -15.48 4.32 -6.86
N ILE A 94 -16.27 4.92 -7.74
CA ILE A 94 -17.45 5.71 -7.38
C ILE A 94 -18.59 4.77 -7.00
N VAL A 95 -19.16 4.99 -5.82
CA VAL A 95 -20.29 4.22 -5.29
C VAL A 95 -21.42 5.19 -4.89
N PRO A 96 -22.68 4.91 -5.25
CA PRO A 96 -23.82 5.70 -4.82
C PRO A 96 -24.00 5.69 -3.29
N GLY A 97 -24.45 6.81 -2.74
CA GLY A 97 -24.61 7.02 -1.31
C GLY A 97 -23.47 7.80 -0.71
N ALA A 98 -23.77 8.67 0.24
CA ALA A 98 -22.78 9.59 0.82
C ALA A 98 -21.63 8.90 1.58
N GLY A 99 -21.92 7.81 2.28
CA GLY A 99 -20.93 7.18 3.15
C GLY A 99 -20.33 8.19 4.13
N VAL A 100 -18.99 8.27 4.18
CA VAL A 100 -18.26 9.30 4.95
C VAL A 100 -18.17 10.63 4.20
N ASN A 101 -18.56 10.67 2.92
CA ASN A 101 -18.46 11.84 2.04
C ASN A 101 -19.71 12.74 2.16
N SER A 102 -20.04 13.16 3.38
CA SER A 102 -21.19 14.00 3.64
C SER A 102 -21.16 15.29 2.81
N GLY A 103 -22.28 15.62 2.17
CA GLY A 103 -22.40 16.76 1.24
C GLY A 103 -22.46 16.34 -0.23
N TRP A 104 -22.20 15.06 -0.54
CA TRP A 104 -22.30 14.47 -1.86
C TRP A 104 -23.20 13.23 -1.84
N SER A 105 -23.79 12.86 -2.97
CA SER A 105 -24.62 11.65 -3.10
C SER A 105 -23.83 10.39 -3.45
N TRP A 106 -22.52 10.45 -3.38
CA TRP A 106 -21.57 9.39 -3.71
C TRP A 106 -20.42 9.32 -2.71
N HIS A 107 -19.71 8.21 -2.68
CA HIS A 107 -18.44 8.04 -1.97
C HIS A 107 -17.48 7.20 -2.78
N LEU A 108 -16.23 7.10 -2.34
CA LEU A 108 -15.22 6.27 -2.97
C LEU A 108 -14.96 5.01 -2.15
N GLU A 109 -14.84 3.89 -2.85
CA GLU A 109 -14.33 2.62 -2.33
C GLU A 109 -13.08 2.19 -3.08
N ASP A 110 -12.36 1.22 -2.54
CA ASP A 110 -11.13 0.66 -3.13
C ASP A 110 -10.13 1.75 -3.50
N VAL A 111 -9.88 2.65 -2.55
CA VAL A 111 -9.03 3.83 -2.79
C VAL A 111 -7.57 3.45 -2.70
N GLU A 112 -6.83 3.82 -3.73
CA GLU A 112 -5.38 3.69 -3.81
C GLU A 112 -4.73 5.04 -4.13
N PHE A 113 -3.54 5.25 -3.59
CA PHE A 113 -2.72 6.39 -3.98
C PHE A 113 -1.81 6.00 -5.14
N VAL A 114 -2.00 6.64 -6.29
CA VAL A 114 -1.23 6.39 -7.50
C VAL A 114 -0.38 7.61 -7.88
N GLN A 115 0.72 7.38 -8.58
CA GLN A 115 1.56 8.47 -9.09
C GLN A 115 1.08 8.99 -10.44
N VAL A 116 0.41 8.14 -11.19
CA VAL A 116 -0.13 8.43 -12.51
C VAL A 116 -1.51 7.81 -12.61
N ALA A 117 -2.46 8.54 -13.13
CA ALA A 117 -3.81 8.05 -13.44
C ALA A 117 -4.18 8.49 -14.85
N ILE A 118 -5.22 7.86 -15.42
CA ILE A 118 -5.74 8.23 -16.74
C ILE A 118 -6.55 9.54 -16.63
N GLU A 119 -6.46 10.41 -17.62
CA GLU A 119 -7.17 11.68 -17.63
C GLU A 119 -8.70 11.55 -17.55
N LEU A 120 -9.23 10.40 -18.00
CA LEU A 120 -10.66 10.14 -18.03
C LEU A 120 -11.32 10.27 -16.64
N CYS A 121 -10.61 9.94 -15.56
CA CYS A 121 -11.14 9.99 -14.18
C CYS A 121 -10.75 11.28 -13.43
N ASP A 122 -10.07 12.23 -14.08
CA ASP A 122 -9.75 13.53 -13.49
C ASP A 122 -10.96 14.48 -13.57
N GLY A 123 -11.10 15.33 -12.57
CA GLY A 123 -12.19 16.32 -12.53
C GLY A 123 -12.47 16.84 -11.12
N ARG A 124 -13.71 17.28 -10.93
CA ARG A 124 -14.20 17.87 -9.67
C ARG A 124 -15.22 16.95 -9.00
N PRO A 125 -15.38 17.03 -7.68
CA PRO A 125 -16.47 16.36 -6.97
C PRO A 125 -17.85 16.63 -7.57
N SER A 126 -18.13 17.87 -7.99
CA SER A 126 -19.38 18.23 -8.66
C SER A 126 -19.57 17.59 -10.04
N ASP A 127 -18.51 17.18 -10.71
CA ASP A 127 -18.62 16.44 -11.97
C ASP A 127 -19.10 15.01 -11.71
N VAL A 128 -18.59 14.39 -10.64
CA VAL A 128 -19.05 13.09 -10.16
C VAL A 128 -20.51 13.16 -9.71
N GLU A 129 -20.89 14.23 -8.99
CA GLU A 129 -22.28 14.43 -8.55
C GLU A 129 -23.26 14.47 -9.73
N ARG A 130 -22.87 15.11 -10.83
CA ARG A 130 -23.74 15.20 -12.03
C ARG A 130 -23.81 13.91 -12.85
N GLN A 131 -22.74 13.14 -12.90
CA GLN A 131 -22.61 11.99 -13.79
C GLN A 131 -22.74 10.64 -13.06
N GLY A 132 -22.59 10.65 -11.72
CA GLY A 132 -22.62 9.43 -10.89
C GLY A 132 -21.55 8.43 -11.32
N THR A 133 -21.91 7.16 -11.32
CA THR A 133 -21.02 6.04 -11.67
C THR A 133 -20.60 6.02 -13.15
N GLN A 134 -21.12 6.91 -13.99
CA GLN A 134 -20.71 7.05 -15.40
C GLN A 134 -19.44 7.90 -15.53
N PHE A 135 -19.17 8.76 -14.55
CA PHE A 135 -17.98 9.60 -14.56
C PHE A 135 -16.71 8.75 -14.58
N GLY A 136 -15.76 9.10 -15.42
CA GLY A 136 -14.43 8.52 -15.44
C GLY A 136 -14.37 6.99 -15.62
N GLY A 137 -15.40 6.39 -16.21
CA GLY A 137 -15.50 4.92 -16.30
C GLY A 137 -15.77 4.26 -14.94
N GLY A 138 -16.46 4.97 -14.03
CA GLY A 138 -16.77 4.50 -12.67
C GLY A 138 -15.67 4.78 -11.64
N ARG A 139 -14.68 5.59 -11.99
CA ARG A 139 -13.58 5.96 -11.09
C ARG A 139 -13.41 7.47 -10.99
N PHE A 140 -12.89 7.92 -9.86
CA PHE A 140 -12.52 9.31 -9.63
C PHE A 140 -11.06 9.39 -9.17
N CYS A 141 -10.26 10.16 -9.88
CA CYS A 141 -8.83 10.30 -9.63
C CYS A 141 -8.36 11.75 -9.83
N PRO A 142 -8.80 12.69 -8.99
CA PRO A 142 -8.53 14.10 -9.19
C PRO A 142 -7.04 14.43 -9.05
N TRP A 143 -6.40 14.84 -10.13
CA TRP A 143 -4.96 15.06 -10.20
C TRP A 143 -4.48 16.23 -9.33
N GLY A 144 -5.33 17.23 -9.16
CA GLY A 144 -5.04 18.39 -8.33
C GLY A 144 -5.44 18.23 -6.86
N ALA A 145 -5.82 17.03 -6.43
CA ALA A 145 -6.25 16.80 -5.06
C ALA A 145 -5.12 17.02 -4.05
N ARG A 146 -5.47 17.69 -2.94
CA ARG A 146 -4.57 17.91 -1.81
C ARG A 146 -5.25 17.42 -0.53
N VAL A 147 -4.48 16.80 0.36
CA VAL A 147 -4.97 16.43 1.69
C VAL A 147 -5.14 17.69 2.53
N LEU A 148 -6.37 17.97 2.95
CA LEU A 148 -6.71 19.09 3.81
C LEU A 148 -6.70 18.70 5.29
N ALA A 149 -7.27 17.53 5.61
CA ALA A 149 -7.37 17.02 6.97
C ALA A 149 -7.36 15.49 6.99
N ILE A 150 -6.86 14.92 8.07
CA ILE A 150 -6.93 13.49 8.39
C ILE A 150 -7.57 13.40 9.77
N GLY A 151 -8.70 12.71 9.85
CA GLY A 151 -9.43 12.42 11.08
C GLY A 151 -9.39 10.91 11.38
N ASP A 152 -9.51 10.61 12.66
CA ASP A 152 -9.64 9.23 13.16
C ASP A 152 -11.08 8.73 13.02
#